data_e1f2ead66318c7d9768e51c61eea42be
#
_entry.id   e1f2ead66318c7d9768e51c61eea42be
#
_cell.length_a   1.000
_cell.length_b   1.000
_cell.length_c   1.000
_cell.angle_alpha   90.00
_cell.angle_beta   90.00
_cell.angle_gamma   90.00
#
_symmetry.space_group_name_H-M   'P 1'
#
loop_
_entity.id
_entity.type
_entity.pdbx_description
1 polymer ?
#
loop_
_entity_poly.entity_id
_entity_poly.type
_entity_poly.pdbx_seq_one_letter_code
_entity_poly.pdbx_strand_id
1 'polypeptide(L)'
;MPSTSVDGEGIQVGFDTVLSDSRCPKGAQCIVAGDATIRVWVSGATSSRETRELKTTPPDAAQAVIGRYRLTLSALMPEPTVNGAPRASDYVAALVVARVP
;
A
#
# COMPACT_ATOMS: atom_id res chain seq x y z
N MET A 1 11.06 0.22 -7.44
CA MET A 1 10.01 1.03 -6.78
C MET A 1 10.67 2.03 -5.85
N PRO A 2 10.17 3.26 -5.80
CA PRO A 2 10.76 4.26 -4.94
C PRO A 2 10.56 3.93 -3.46
N SER A 3 11.49 4.35 -2.65
CA SER A 3 11.40 4.25 -1.20
C SER A 3 11.44 5.66 -0.61
N THR A 4 10.86 5.81 0.56
CA THR A 4 10.79 7.09 1.25
C THR A 4 11.34 6.93 2.66
N SER A 5 12.24 7.83 3.05
CA SER A 5 12.69 7.92 4.44
C SER A 5 11.70 8.74 5.23
N VAL A 6 11.38 8.29 6.43
CA VAL A 6 10.53 9.03 7.35
C VAL A 6 11.41 9.95 8.19
N ASP A 7 11.19 11.24 8.05
CA ASP A 7 12.04 12.26 8.70
C ASP A 7 12.00 12.13 10.22
N GLY A 8 13.18 12.13 10.83
CA GLY A 8 13.32 12.10 12.28
C GLY A 8 13.08 10.74 12.91
N GLU A 9 12.69 9.74 12.16
CA GLU A 9 12.37 8.42 12.69
C GLU A 9 13.41 7.35 12.37
N GLY A 10 14.27 7.58 11.40
CA GLY A 10 15.32 6.62 11.04
C GLY A 10 14.80 5.38 10.33
N ILE A 11 13.57 5.41 9.84
CA ILE A 11 13.00 4.28 9.10
C ILE A 11 12.85 4.62 7.63
N GLN A 12 12.81 3.58 6.80
CA GLN A 12 12.54 3.69 5.38
C GLN A 12 11.37 2.79 5.03
N VAL A 13 10.50 3.28 4.16
CA VAL A 13 9.35 2.52 3.69
C VAL A 13 9.42 2.45 2.17
N GLY A 14 9.23 1.26 1.62
CA GLY A 14 9.23 1.06 0.19
C GLY A 14 7.97 0.37 -0.28
N PHE A 15 7.49 0.79 -1.45
CA PHE A 15 6.41 0.12 -2.15
C PHE A 15 7.06 -0.87 -3.12
N ASP A 16 6.87 -2.17 -2.88
CA ASP A 16 7.52 -3.22 -3.66
C ASP A 16 6.73 -3.51 -4.95
N THR A 17 5.47 -3.94 -4.80
CA THR A 17 4.67 -4.31 -5.97
C THR A 17 3.19 -4.39 -5.64
N VAL A 18 2.37 -4.39 -6.68
CA VAL A 18 0.95 -4.73 -6.57
C VAL A 18 0.81 -6.22 -6.84
N LEU A 19 0.32 -6.95 -5.85
CA LEU A 19 0.15 -8.40 -5.95
C LEU A 19 -1.13 -8.76 -6.69
N SER A 20 -2.19 -7.98 -6.51
CA SER A 20 -3.46 -8.17 -7.21
C SER A 20 -4.23 -6.87 -7.21
N ASP A 21 -5.07 -6.69 -8.20
CA ASP A 21 -5.92 -5.50 -8.32
C ASP A 21 -7.24 -5.92 -8.95
N SER A 22 -8.25 -6.09 -8.10
CA SER A 22 -9.60 -6.46 -8.51
C SER A 22 -10.60 -5.33 -8.26
N ARG A 23 -10.11 -4.10 -8.08
CA ARG A 23 -10.98 -2.94 -7.88
C ARG A 23 -11.90 -2.76 -9.07
N CYS A 24 -13.12 -2.26 -8.79
CA CYS A 24 -14.06 -1.96 -9.85
C CYS A 24 -13.47 -0.91 -10.79
N PRO A 25 -13.35 -1.18 -12.11
CA PRO A 25 -12.80 -0.21 -13.02
C PRO A 25 -13.65 1.05 -13.07
N LYS A 26 -12.99 2.19 -13.21
CA LYS A 26 -13.66 3.47 -13.33
C LYS A 26 -14.55 3.46 -14.57
N GLY A 27 -15.80 3.83 -14.40
CA GLY A 27 -16.78 3.83 -15.48
C GLY A 27 -17.55 2.53 -15.62
N ALA A 28 -17.23 1.50 -14.86
CA ALA A 28 -17.95 0.23 -14.87
C ALA A 28 -18.91 0.13 -13.69
N GLN A 29 -19.96 -0.66 -13.86
CA GLN A 29 -20.83 -1.02 -12.74
C GLN A 29 -20.45 -2.41 -12.27
N CYS A 30 -20.13 -2.53 -10.99
CA CYS A 30 -19.71 -3.79 -10.39
C CYS A 30 -20.69 -4.19 -9.29
N ILE A 31 -20.93 -5.49 -9.17
CA ILE A 31 -21.73 -6.03 -8.08
C ILE A 31 -20.97 -5.88 -6.76
N VAL A 32 -19.64 -6.11 -6.83
CA VAL A 32 -18.75 -6.00 -5.69
C VAL A 32 -17.65 -5.00 -6.03
N ALA A 33 -17.29 -4.14 -5.09
CA ALA A 33 -16.28 -3.10 -5.33
C ALA A 33 -14.89 -3.67 -5.58
N GLY A 34 -14.58 -4.86 -5.04
CA GLY A 34 -13.26 -5.44 -5.13
C GLY A 34 -12.23 -4.69 -4.31
N ASP A 35 -10.98 -5.16 -4.41
CA ASP A 35 -9.87 -4.51 -3.72
C ASP A 35 -8.57 -4.73 -4.47
N ALA A 36 -7.50 -4.09 -3.99
CA ALA A 36 -6.15 -4.34 -4.47
C ALA A 36 -5.29 -4.71 -3.26
N THR A 37 -4.29 -5.57 -3.51
CA THR A 37 -3.31 -5.97 -2.51
C THR A 37 -1.94 -5.54 -2.98
N ILE A 38 -1.20 -4.85 -2.12
CA ILE A 38 0.17 -4.44 -2.40
C ILE A 38 1.11 -5.06 -1.39
N ARG A 39 2.39 -5.12 -1.76
CA ARG A 39 3.46 -5.50 -0.83
C ARG A 39 4.33 -4.28 -0.58
N VAL A 40 4.61 -4.04 0.69
CA VAL A 40 5.48 -2.96 1.14
C VAL A 40 6.56 -3.54 2.03
N TRP A 41 7.65 -2.81 2.19
CA TRP A 41 8.69 -3.17 3.14
C TRP A 41 9.01 -1.97 4.02
N VAL A 42 9.45 -2.27 5.24
CA VAL A 42 9.88 -1.25 6.21
C VAL A 42 11.24 -1.67 6.76
N SER A 43 12.17 -0.75 6.77
CA SER A 43 13.51 -0.95 7.28
C SER A 43 13.78 0.05 8.39
N GLY A 44 14.42 -0.39 9.47
CA GLY A 44 14.78 0.48 10.59
C GLY A 44 13.78 0.52 11.73
N ALA A 45 12.60 -0.12 11.56
CA ALA A 45 11.60 -0.17 12.63
C ALA A 45 11.88 -1.31 13.61
N THR A 46 12.54 -2.36 13.14
CA THR A 46 12.97 -3.49 13.94
C THR A 46 14.42 -3.82 13.56
N SER A 47 14.95 -4.90 14.07
CA SER A 47 16.33 -5.31 13.78
C SER A 47 16.52 -5.80 12.34
N SER A 48 15.44 -6.06 11.62
CA SER A 48 15.51 -6.54 10.23
C SER A 48 14.47 -5.83 9.39
N ARG A 49 14.63 -5.95 8.05
CA ARG A 49 13.63 -5.44 7.12
C ARG A 49 12.37 -6.30 7.24
N GLU A 50 11.24 -5.64 7.37
CA GLU A 50 9.95 -6.30 7.46
C GLU A 50 9.16 -6.08 6.18
N THR A 51 8.48 -7.12 5.72
CA THR A 51 7.61 -7.05 4.54
C THR A 51 6.17 -7.31 4.97
N ARG A 52 5.24 -6.53 4.44
CA ARG A 52 3.82 -6.66 4.76
C ARG A 52 2.98 -6.49 3.51
N GLU A 53 1.83 -7.15 3.53
CA GLU A 53 0.81 -6.97 2.49
C GLU A 53 -0.29 -6.09 3.04
N LEU A 54 -0.69 -5.10 2.25
CA LEU A 54 -1.76 -4.18 2.59
C LEU A 54 -2.81 -4.23 1.50
N LYS A 55 -4.07 -4.12 1.90
CA LYS A 55 -5.21 -4.09 0.97
C LYS A 55 -5.85 -2.72 0.99
N THR A 56 -6.53 -2.39 -0.11
CA THR A 56 -7.28 -1.13 -0.16
C THR A 56 -8.52 -1.17 0.72
N THR A 57 -9.09 -2.35 0.95
CA THR A 57 -10.25 -2.57 1.84
C THR A 57 -10.15 -3.95 2.45
N PRO A 58 -10.76 -4.20 3.61
CA PRO A 58 -11.38 -3.22 4.52
C PRO A 58 -10.31 -2.39 5.25
N PRO A 59 -10.69 -1.37 6.02
CA PRO A 59 -9.70 -0.48 6.66
C PRO A 59 -8.67 -1.18 7.52
N ASP A 60 -9.02 -2.20 8.26
CA ASP A 60 -8.06 -2.94 9.10
C ASP A 60 -7.05 -3.74 8.26
N ALA A 61 -7.40 -4.13 7.04
CA ALA A 61 -6.47 -4.80 6.14
C ALA A 61 -5.57 -3.80 5.41
N ALA A 62 -5.89 -2.50 5.48
CA ALA A 62 -5.10 -1.44 4.87
C ALA A 62 -3.96 -0.97 5.77
N GLN A 63 -3.80 -1.56 6.95
CA GLN A 63 -2.79 -1.12 7.90
C GLN A 63 -2.05 -2.29 8.51
N ALA A 64 -0.82 -2.03 8.93
CA ALA A 64 0.00 -3.00 9.63
C ALA A 64 0.83 -2.29 10.69
N VAL A 65 1.08 -2.97 11.81
CA VAL A 65 1.94 -2.45 12.86
C VAL A 65 3.27 -3.18 12.79
N ILE A 66 4.35 -2.43 12.68
CA ILE A 66 5.71 -2.95 12.60
C ILE A 66 6.53 -2.22 13.65
N GLY A 67 6.94 -2.94 14.70
CA GLY A 67 7.62 -2.30 15.81
C GLY A 67 6.73 -1.25 16.46
N ARG A 68 7.19 0.00 16.47
CA ARG A 68 6.45 1.13 17.08
C ARG A 68 5.65 1.93 16.07
N TYR A 69 5.51 1.43 14.85
CA TYR A 69 4.94 2.21 13.75
C TYR A 69 3.72 1.51 13.20
N ARG A 70 2.73 2.30 12.84
CA ARG A 70 1.57 1.83 12.06
C ARG A 70 1.71 2.38 10.65
N LEU A 71 1.66 1.49 9.68
CA LEU A 71 1.71 1.82 8.27
C LEU A 71 0.32 1.65 7.70
N THR A 72 -0.22 2.69 7.08
CA THR A 72 -1.57 2.66 6.52
C THR A 72 -1.51 3.00 5.04
N LEU A 73 -2.16 2.17 4.23
CA LEU A 73 -2.37 2.48 2.81
C LEU A 73 -3.58 3.38 2.70
N SER A 74 -3.36 4.65 2.35
CA SER A 74 -4.46 5.62 2.24
C SER A 74 -5.01 5.70 0.83
N ALA A 75 -4.21 5.40 -0.20
CA ALA A 75 -4.67 5.40 -1.59
C ALA A 75 -3.71 4.61 -2.46
N LEU A 76 -4.25 4.02 -3.51
CA LEU A 76 -3.46 3.37 -4.56
C LEU A 76 -3.95 3.91 -5.90
N MET A 77 -3.06 4.57 -6.63
CA MET A 77 -3.39 5.21 -7.89
C MET A 77 -2.54 4.64 -9.03
N PRO A 78 -2.99 4.68 -10.26
CA PRO A 78 -4.33 5.07 -10.69
C PRO A 78 -5.32 3.93 -10.46
N GLU A 79 -6.61 4.24 -10.57
CA GLU A 79 -7.64 3.21 -10.55
C GLU A 79 -7.66 2.50 -11.90
N PRO A 80 -8.04 1.20 -11.94
CA PRO A 80 -8.22 0.54 -13.24
C PRO A 80 -9.36 1.20 -14.02
N THR A 81 -9.30 1.06 -15.34
CA THR A 81 -10.33 1.56 -16.23
C THR A 81 -10.94 0.40 -16.98
N VAL A 82 -12.06 0.66 -17.68
CA VAL A 82 -12.70 -0.36 -18.52
C VAL A 82 -11.78 -0.83 -19.66
N ASN A 83 -10.71 -0.09 -19.95
CA ASN A 83 -9.73 -0.45 -20.96
C ASN A 83 -8.59 -1.29 -20.43
N GLY A 84 -8.59 -1.58 -19.14
CA GLY A 84 -7.61 -2.47 -18.54
C GLY A 84 -7.01 -1.91 -17.24
N ALA A 85 -6.16 -2.74 -16.61
CA ALA A 85 -5.48 -2.38 -15.40
C ALA A 85 -4.28 -1.49 -15.70
N PRO A 86 -3.83 -0.66 -14.73
CA PRO A 86 -2.60 0.09 -14.87
C PRO A 86 -1.40 -0.84 -15.01
N ARG A 87 -0.35 -0.36 -15.68
CA ARG A 87 0.92 -1.10 -15.72
C ARG A 87 1.58 -1.05 -14.35
N ALA A 88 2.41 -2.05 -14.07
CA ALA A 88 3.08 -2.14 -12.76
C ALA A 88 3.86 -0.86 -12.43
N SER A 89 4.48 -0.24 -13.41
CA SER A 89 5.26 0.98 -13.21
C SER A 89 4.42 2.25 -13.01
N ASP A 90 3.11 2.18 -13.25
CA ASP A 90 2.22 3.34 -13.16
C ASP A 90 1.64 3.52 -11.75
N TYR A 91 1.73 2.50 -10.91
CA TYR A 91 1.12 2.55 -9.58
C TYR A 91 1.86 3.49 -8.64
N VAL A 92 1.11 4.25 -7.88
CA VAL A 92 1.63 5.08 -6.79
C VAL A 92 0.80 4.77 -5.55
N ALA A 93 1.46 4.39 -4.49
CA ALA A 93 0.81 4.11 -3.21
C ALA A 93 1.04 5.28 -2.26
N ALA A 94 -0.04 5.80 -1.70
CA ALA A 94 0.05 6.81 -0.65
C ALA A 94 0.00 6.09 0.69
N LEU A 95 1.07 6.19 1.45
CA LEU A 95 1.23 5.51 2.71
C LEU A 95 1.38 6.53 3.84
N VAL A 96 0.72 6.25 4.95
CA VAL A 96 0.81 7.08 6.16
C VAL A 96 1.54 6.27 7.22
N VAL A 97 2.57 6.86 7.81
CA VAL A 97 3.33 6.23 8.89
C VAL A 97 3.06 7.01 10.16
N ALA A 98 2.63 6.30 11.20
CA ALA A 98 2.36 6.91 12.50
C ALA A 98 3.02 6.07 13.58
N ARG A 99 3.49 6.72 14.64
CA ARG A 99 4.03 6.03 15.80
C ARG A 99 2.87 5.53 16.65
N VAL A 100 2.94 4.27 17.05
CA VAL A 100 1.95 3.66 17.94
C VAL A 100 2.33 3.98 19.39
N PRO A 101 1.39 4.41 20.23
CA PRO A 101 1.63 4.69 21.64
C PRO A 101 2.13 3.48 22.42
#